data_24cf798079313babdbd5df70f8c8d2d6
#
_entry.id   24cf798079313babdbd5df70f8c8d2d6
#
_cell.length_a   1.000
_cell.length_b   1.000
_cell.length_c   1.000
_cell.angle_alpha   90.00
_cell.angle_beta   90.00
_cell.angle_gamma   90.00
#
_symmetry.space_group_name_H-M   'P 1'
#
loop_
_entity.id
_entity.type
_entity.pdbx_description
1 polymer ?
#
loop_
_entity_poly.entity_id
_entity_poly.type
_entity_poly.pdbx_seq_one_letter_code
_entity_poly.pdbx_strand_id
1 'polypeptide(L)'
;KLGRYVKFVSRSVMTGFVNSLAILIFLAQMPELIGANWQTWAMVAAGLAIIYGFPRLTKAVPSPLVAIVVLSALAIALKIDVRTVGDMGSMPTTLPVFHLPAVPLTWETLRIIAPVSATLAFVGLLESLLTANIIDDMTDTPSDKDRETRGQGIANILSPLFGGMAGCAMIGQSII
;
A
#
# COMPACT_ATOMS: atom_id res chain seq x y z
N LYS A 1 10.75 -14.90 16.65
CA LYS A 1 10.73 -16.15 15.84
C LYS A 1 9.36 -16.41 15.19
N LEU A 2 8.57 -15.36 14.93
CA LEU A 2 7.24 -15.46 14.31
C LEU A 2 7.32 -15.76 12.81
N GLY A 3 8.40 -15.37 12.13
CA GLY A 3 8.61 -15.63 10.71
C GLY A 3 8.55 -17.11 10.31
N ARG A 4 8.80 -18.03 11.25
CA ARG A 4 8.72 -19.48 11.00
C ARG A 4 7.30 -19.99 10.80
N TYR A 5 6.30 -19.29 11.32
CA TYR A 5 4.90 -19.73 11.24
C TYR A 5 4.29 -19.50 9.85
N VAL A 6 4.89 -18.65 9.01
CA VAL A 6 4.46 -18.43 7.63
C VAL A 6 4.53 -19.69 6.77
N LYS A 7 5.41 -20.64 7.11
CA LYS A 7 5.50 -21.94 6.43
C LYS A 7 4.21 -22.78 6.52
N PHE A 8 3.34 -22.45 7.48
CA PHE A 8 2.06 -23.14 7.65
C PHE A 8 0.91 -22.48 6.89
N VAL A 9 1.15 -21.32 6.26
CA VAL A 9 0.15 -20.67 5.42
C VAL A 9 0.10 -21.40 4.09
N SER A 10 -1.03 -22.05 3.81
CA SER A 10 -1.21 -22.80 2.56
C SER A 10 -1.29 -21.84 1.36
N ARG A 11 -0.92 -22.31 0.18
CA ARG A 11 -1.06 -21.55 -1.08
C ARG A 11 -2.50 -21.08 -1.31
N SER A 12 -3.48 -21.89 -0.94
CA SER A 12 -4.91 -21.54 -1.07
C SER A 12 -5.29 -20.33 -0.20
N VAL A 13 -4.75 -20.25 1.02
CA VAL A 13 -4.95 -19.09 1.90
C VAL A 13 -4.30 -17.85 1.31
N MET A 14 -3.08 -17.97 0.76
CA MET A 14 -2.38 -16.87 0.08
C MET A 14 -3.18 -16.34 -1.10
N THR A 15 -3.63 -17.24 -1.98
CA THR A 15 -4.43 -16.86 -3.16
C THR A 15 -5.76 -16.22 -2.74
N GLY A 16 -6.43 -16.77 -1.73
CA GLY A 16 -7.67 -16.21 -1.20
C GLY A 16 -7.47 -14.81 -0.61
N PHE A 17 -6.39 -14.60 0.14
CA PHE A 17 -6.02 -13.32 0.71
C PHE A 17 -5.75 -12.25 -0.37
N VAL A 18 -4.92 -12.58 -1.37
CA VAL A 18 -4.61 -11.66 -2.48
C VAL A 18 -5.86 -11.30 -3.28
N ASN A 19 -6.71 -12.27 -3.59
CA ASN A 19 -7.96 -12.02 -4.31
C ASN A 19 -8.92 -11.15 -3.48
N SER A 20 -9.01 -11.39 -2.17
CA SER A 20 -9.83 -10.55 -1.28
C SER A 20 -9.33 -9.11 -1.23
N LEU A 21 -8.01 -8.91 -1.14
CA LEU A 21 -7.41 -7.57 -1.19
C LEU A 21 -7.71 -6.88 -2.52
N ALA A 22 -7.57 -7.57 -3.65
CA ALA A 22 -7.87 -7.00 -4.96
C ALA A 22 -9.33 -6.53 -5.06
N ILE A 23 -10.28 -7.33 -4.56
CA ILE A 23 -11.70 -6.97 -4.51
C ILE A 23 -11.94 -5.77 -3.59
N LEU A 24 -11.36 -5.78 -2.39
CA LEU A 24 -11.51 -4.67 -1.43
C LEU A 24 -10.92 -3.36 -1.96
N ILE A 25 -9.73 -3.41 -2.58
CA ILE A 25 -9.11 -2.24 -3.19
C ILE A 25 -9.98 -1.71 -4.33
N PHE A 26 -10.50 -2.59 -5.19
CA PHE A 26 -11.42 -2.20 -6.26
C PHE A 26 -12.68 -1.53 -5.71
N LEU A 27 -13.31 -2.13 -4.70
CA LEU A 27 -14.50 -1.56 -4.07
C LEU A 27 -14.21 -0.22 -3.39
N ALA A 28 -13.03 -0.03 -2.81
CA ALA A 28 -12.60 1.23 -2.21
C ALA A 28 -12.43 2.36 -3.25
N GLN A 29 -12.18 2.03 -4.52
CA GLN A 29 -12.11 3.02 -5.60
C GLN A 29 -13.49 3.39 -6.17
N MET A 30 -14.52 2.59 -5.94
CA MET A 30 -15.86 2.83 -6.50
C MET A 30 -16.46 4.20 -6.14
N PRO A 31 -16.33 4.71 -4.88
CA PRO A 31 -16.83 6.04 -4.55
C PRO A 31 -16.20 7.18 -5.36
N GLU A 32 -14.95 7.01 -5.81
CA GLU A 32 -14.25 8.00 -6.64
C GLU A 32 -14.71 7.96 -8.11
N LEU A 33 -15.29 6.85 -8.53
CA LEU A 33 -15.76 6.64 -9.90
C LEU A 33 -17.27 6.91 -10.05
N ILE A 34 -18.05 6.69 -8.99
CA ILE A 34 -19.50 6.91 -9.00
C ILE A 34 -19.77 8.42 -9.02
N GLY A 35 -20.42 8.90 -10.08
CA GLY A 35 -20.69 10.32 -10.27
C GLY A 35 -19.51 11.12 -10.83
N ALA A 36 -18.39 10.47 -11.15
CA ALA A 36 -17.26 11.12 -11.80
C ALA A 36 -17.62 11.61 -13.21
N ASN A 37 -17.00 12.72 -13.63
CA ASN A 37 -17.15 13.26 -14.96
C ASN A 37 -16.51 12.35 -16.03
N TRP A 38 -16.86 12.58 -17.31
CA TRP A 38 -16.32 11.78 -18.42
C TRP A 38 -14.78 11.88 -18.52
N GLN A 39 -14.20 13.00 -18.08
CA GLN A 39 -12.75 13.22 -18.08
C GLN A 39 -12.04 12.25 -17.13
N THR A 40 -12.60 12.01 -15.95
CA THR A 40 -12.09 11.01 -15.00
C THR A 40 -12.10 9.61 -15.62
N TRP A 41 -13.20 9.23 -16.28
CA TRP A 41 -13.29 7.94 -16.96
C TRP A 41 -12.28 7.81 -18.12
N ALA A 42 -12.08 8.89 -18.88
CA ALA A 42 -11.07 8.93 -19.93
C ALA A 42 -9.65 8.77 -19.37
N MET A 43 -9.35 9.42 -18.23
CA MET A 43 -8.06 9.28 -17.53
C MET A 43 -7.86 7.86 -17.00
N VAL A 44 -8.89 7.23 -16.42
CA VAL A 44 -8.83 5.83 -15.98
C VAL A 44 -8.55 4.89 -17.16
N ALA A 45 -9.28 5.06 -18.27
CA ALA A 45 -9.07 4.24 -19.47
C ALA A 45 -7.66 4.43 -20.06
N ALA A 46 -7.17 5.66 -20.11
CA ALA A 46 -5.82 5.96 -20.56
C ALA A 46 -4.76 5.35 -19.63
N GLY A 47 -4.97 5.41 -18.30
CA GLY A 47 -4.11 4.79 -17.31
C GLY A 47 -4.01 3.27 -17.50
N LEU A 48 -5.14 2.61 -17.65
CA LEU A 48 -5.19 1.18 -17.93
C LEU A 48 -4.51 0.84 -19.26
N ALA A 49 -4.73 1.65 -20.31
CA ALA A 49 -4.08 1.46 -21.60
C ALA A 49 -2.56 1.57 -21.49
N ILE A 50 -2.04 2.51 -20.71
CA ILE A 50 -0.59 2.63 -20.45
C ILE A 50 -0.10 1.43 -19.65
N ILE A 51 -0.77 1.07 -18.54
CA ILE A 51 -0.32 -0.01 -17.65
C ILE A 51 -0.24 -1.35 -18.39
N TYR A 52 -1.22 -1.67 -19.24
CA TYR A 52 -1.24 -2.93 -19.99
C TYR A 52 -0.53 -2.86 -21.35
N GLY A 53 -0.42 -1.67 -21.94
CA GLY A 53 0.22 -1.47 -23.24
C GLY A 53 1.73 -1.27 -23.15
N PHE A 54 2.19 -0.45 -22.22
CA PHE A 54 3.60 -0.06 -22.08
C PHE A 54 4.58 -1.23 -21.88
N PRO A 55 4.27 -2.32 -21.15
CA PRO A 55 5.17 -3.45 -20.99
C PRO A 55 5.47 -4.19 -22.31
N ARG A 56 4.68 -3.96 -23.37
CA ARG A 56 4.97 -4.50 -24.72
C ARG A 56 6.09 -3.73 -25.43
N LEU A 57 6.31 -2.46 -25.04
CA LEU A 57 7.35 -1.61 -25.60
C LEU A 57 8.67 -1.77 -24.84
N THR A 58 8.61 -1.71 -23.51
CA THR A 58 9.79 -1.87 -22.64
C THR A 58 9.38 -2.36 -21.25
N LYS A 59 10.27 -3.15 -20.67
CA LYS A 59 10.16 -3.62 -19.27
C LYS A 59 11.16 -2.93 -18.34
N ALA A 60 11.94 -1.97 -18.86
CA ALA A 60 12.96 -1.26 -18.08
C ALA A 60 12.38 -0.29 -17.05
N VAL A 61 11.15 0.20 -17.29
CA VAL A 61 10.48 1.15 -16.40
C VAL A 61 9.12 0.58 -16.01
N PRO A 62 8.74 0.62 -14.73
CA PRO A 62 7.43 0.17 -14.27
C PRO A 62 6.31 0.95 -14.95
N SER A 63 5.40 0.24 -15.63
CA SER A 63 4.30 0.87 -16.37
C SER A 63 3.35 1.73 -15.50
N PRO A 64 3.08 1.41 -14.22
CA PRO A 64 2.30 2.30 -13.35
C PRO A 64 2.98 3.64 -13.10
N LEU A 65 4.31 3.67 -12.98
CA LEU A 65 5.07 4.93 -12.83
C LEU A 65 4.91 5.80 -14.08
N VAL A 66 5.03 5.20 -15.27
CA VAL A 66 4.82 5.91 -16.53
C VAL A 66 3.40 6.46 -16.61
N ALA A 67 2.39 5.67 -16.23
CA ALA A 67 1.00 6.11 -16.21
C ALA A 67 0.82 7.33 -15.28
N ILE A 68 1.34 7.28 -14.06
CA ILE A 68 1.24 8.38 -13.10
C ILE A 68 1.89 9.65 -13.67
N VAL A 69 3.12 9.56 -14.16
CA VAL A 69 3.85 10.73 -14.68
C VAL A 69 3.14 11.32 -15.89
N VAL A 70 2.77 10.50 -16.88
CA VAL A 70 2.13 10.95 -18.11
C VAL A 70 0.77 11.56 -17.83
N LEU A 71 -0.08 10.89 -17.05
CA LEU A 71 -1.43 11.37 -16.77
C LEU A 71 -1.42 12.60 -15.87
N SER A 72 -0.53 12.69 -14.90
CA SER A 72 -0.37 13.90 -14.08
C SER A 72 0.11 15.08 -14.93
N ALA A 73 1.09 14.87 -15.80
CA ALA A 73 1.56 15.91 -16.71
C ALA A 73 0.45 16.39 -17.66
N LEU A 74 -0.34 15.48 -18.22
CA LEU A 74 -1.48 15.79 -19.07
C LEU A 74 -2.57 16.56 -18.31
N ALA A 75 -2.91 16.10 -17.10
CA ALA A 75 -3.91 16.77 -16.27
C ALA A 75 -3.52 18.21 -15.95
N ILE A 76 -2.26 18.45 -15.60
CA ILE A 76 -1.73 19.78 -15.31
C ILE A 76 -1.68 20.65 -16.59
N ALA A 77 -1.12 20.11 -17.68
CA ALA A 77 -0.92 20.85 -18.92
C ALA A 77 -2.25 21.26 -19.59
N LEU A 78 -3.22 20.37 -19.59
CA LEU A 78 -4.54 20.59 -20.21
C LEU A 78 -5.57 21.14 -19.21
N LYS A 79 -5.18 21.36 -17.95
CA LYS A 79 -6.07 21.81 -16.85
C LYS A 79 -7.36 20.98 -16.79
N ILE A 80 -7.20 19.66 -16.86
CA ILE A 80 -8.34 18.73 -16.83
C ILE A 80 -8.97 18.78 -15.44
N ASP A 81 -10.27 18.98 -15.39
CA ASP A 81 -11.04 19.02 -14.15
C ASP A 81 -11.28 17.59 -13.63
N VAL A 82 -10.31 17.10 -12.91
CA VAL A 82 -10.35 15.80 -12.22
C VAL A 82 -9.99 15.98 -10.76
N ARG A 83 -10.59 15.18 -9.91
CA ARG A 83 -10.26 15.18 -8.47
C ARG A 83 -8.81 14.80 -8.26
N THR A 84 -8.10 15.63 -7.51
CA THR A 84 -6.68 15.44 -7.19
C THR A 84 -6.49 14.99 -5.76
N VAL A 85 -5.29 14.52 -5.44
CA VAL A 85 -4.94 14.15 -4.05
C VAL A 85 -5.06 15.36 -3.11
N GLY A 86 -4.81 16.58 -3.61
CA GLY A 86 -5.00 17.82 -2.85
C GLY A 86 -6.44 18.10 -2.45
N ASP A 87 -7.41 17.61 -3.23
CA ASP A 87 -8.84 17.77 -2.93
C ASP A 87 -9.33 16.77 -1.86
N MET A 88 -8.55 15.73 -1.60
CA MET A 88 -8.86 14.73 -0.57
C MET A 88 -8.41 15.16 0.83
N GLY A 89 -7.52 16.14 0.92
CA GLY A 89 -7.00 16.66 2.18
C GLY A 89 -5.75 17.51 2.02
N SER A 90 -5.47 18.34 3.03
CA SER A 90 -4.26 19.16 3.05
C SER A 90 -3.02 18.28 3.25
N MET A 91 -2.12 18.29 2.27
CA MET A 91 -0.81 17.64 2.43
C MET A 91 0.08 18.51 3.33
N PRO A 92 0.77 17.92 4.31
CA PRO A 92 1.73 18.65 5.12
C PRO A 92 2.85 19.21 4.23
N THR A 93 3.13 20.49 4.39
CA THR A 93 4.22 21.20 3.67
C THR A 93 5.51 21.25 4.46
N THR A 94 5.50 20.74 5.69
CA THR A 94 6.64 20.71 6.60
C THR A 94 7.30 19.33 6.62
N LEU A 95 8.59 19.28 6.91
CA LEU A 95 9.28 18.02 7.16
C LEU A 95 8.70 17.34 8.41
N PRO A 96 8.75 15.98 8.47
CA PRO A 96 8.33 15.25 9.65
C PRO A 96 9.06 15.73 10.90
N VAL A 97 8.30 16.09 11.93
CA VAL A 97 8.85 16.55 13.23
C VAL A 97 8.57 15.47 14.26
N PHE A 98 9.59 15.18 15.07
CA PHE A 98 9.44 14.23 16.17
C PHE A 98 8.43 14.76 17.20
N HIS A 99 7.45 13.94 17.53
CA HIS A 99 6.48 14.23 18.60
C HIS A 99 6.06 12.94 19.30
N LEU A 100 5.79 13.03 20.57
CA LEU A 100 5.19 11.95 21.32
C LEU A 100 3.66 12.08 21.24
N PRO A 101 2.93 10.98 21.00
CA PRO A 101 1.48 11.01 20.97
C PRO A 101 0.94 11.54 22.31
N ALA A 102 0.16 12.63 22.26
CA ALA A 102 -0.49 13.22 23.43
C ALA A 102 -1.79 12.46 23.75
N VAL A 103 -1.69 11.19 24.07
CA VAL A 103 -2.81 10.32 24.42
C VAL A 103 -2.72 9.93 25.89
N PRO A 104 -3.82 10.03 26.67
CA PRO A 104 -3.80 9.65 28.07
C PRO A 104 -3.51 8.14 28.19
N LEU A 105 -2.52 7.79 29.02
CA LEU A 105 -2.15 6.40 29.31
C LEU A 105 -3.12 5.79 30.31
N THR A 106 -4.37 5.59 29.91
CA THR A 106 -5.41 4.96 30.73
C THR A 106 -5.74 3.57 30.25
N TRP A 107 -6.35 2.76 31.12
CA TRP A 107 -6.85 1.44 30.76
C TRP A 107 -7.91 1.50 29.65
N GLU A 108 -8.71 2.55 29.64
CA GLU A 108 -9.71 2.77 28.60
C GLU A 108 -9.07 2.99 27.22
N THR A 109 -8.03 3.82 27.13
CA THR A 109 -7.25 4.01 25.91
C THR A 109 -6.66 2.70 25.42
N LEU A 110 -6.05 1.92 26.32
CA LEU A 110 -5.49 0.62 25.96
C LEU A 110 -6.56 -0.35 25.43
N ARG A 111 -7.73 -0.39 26.06
CA ARG A 111 -8.86 -1.23 25.65
C ARG A 111 -9.37 -0.90 24.24
N ILE A 112 -9.34 0.38 23.87
CA ILE A 112 -9.76 0.84 22.54
C ILE A 112 -8.71 0.51 21.49
N ILE A 113 -7.43 0.78 21.79
CA ILE A 113 -6.34 0.68 20.81
C ILE A 113 -5.87 -0.76 20.61
N ALA A 114 -5.80 -1.57 21.67
CA ALA A 114 -5.19 -2.91 21.64
C ALA A 114 -5.79 -3.86 20.58
N PRO A 115 -7.12 -4.01 20.43
CA PRO A 115 -7.67 -4.92 19.42
C PRO A 115 -7.35 -4.46 17.99
N VAL A 116 -7.41 -3.16 17.72
CA VAL A 116 -7.08 -2.60 16.40
C VAL A 116 -5.60 -2.78 16.11
N SER A 117 -4.73 -2.46 17.06
CA SER A 117 -3.28 -2.62 16.93
C SER A 117 -2.88 -4.08 16.73
N ALA A 118 -3.51 -5.00 17.46
CA ALA A 118 -3.25 -6.44 17.31
C ALA A 118 -3.67 -6.94 15.92
N THR A 119 -4.82 -6.50 15.42
CA THR A 119 -5.30 -6.84 14.08
C THR A 119 -4.36 -6.30 13.01
N LEU A 120 -3.98 -5.01 13.09
CA LEU A 120 -3.04 -4.39 12.15
C LEU A 120 -1.67 -5.08 12.18
N ALA A 121 -1.16 -5.43 13.37
CA ALA A 121 0.11 -6.13 13.50
C ALA A 121 0.05 -7.52 12.85
N PHE A 122 -1.03 -8.26 13.08
CA PHE A 122 -1.20 -9.60 12.51
C PHE A 122 -1.33 -9.56 10.99
N VAL A 123 -2.22 -8.69 10.46
CA VAL A 123 -2.44 -8.55 9.02
C VAL A 123 -1.19 -8.02 8.34
N GLY A 124 -0.56 -6.98 8.87
CA GLY A 124 0.65 -6.39 8.29
C GLY A 124 1.83 -7.35 8.26
N LEU A 125 2.03 -8.14 9.33
CA LEU A 125 3.07 -9.18 9.34
C LEU A 125 2.79 -10.29 8.34
N LEU A 126 1.53 -10.75 8.25
CA LEU A 126 1.13 -11.74 7.25
C LEU A 126 1.42 -11.23 5.84
N GLU A 127 0.99 -10.02 5.51
CA GLU A 127 1.16 -9.44 4.18
C GLU A 127 2.65 -9.28 3.83
N SER A 128 3.47 -8.72 4.73
CA SER A 128 4.91 -8.58 4.49
C SER A 128 5.62 -9.91 4.30
N LEU A 129 5.27 -10.92 5.11
CA LEU A 129 5.91 -12.22 5.00
C LEU A 129 5.45 -13.00 3.76
N LEU A 130 4.19 -12.82 3.32
CA LEU A 130 3.72 -13.37 2.05
C LEU A 130 4.40 -12.69 0.87
N THR A 131 4.53 -11.37 0.89
CA THR A 131 5.26 -10.58 -0.11
C THR A 131 6.71 -11.06 -0.21
N ALA A 132 7.38 -11.21 0.94
CA ALA A 132 8.75 -11.69 1.00
C ALA A 132 8.91 -13.12 0.45
N ASN A 133 7.93 -14.01 0.65
CA ASN A 133 7.95 -15.35 0.05
C ASN A 133 7.80 -15.30 -1.48
N ILE A 134 6.89 -14.47 -1.99
CA ILE A 134 6.68 -14.34 -3.43
C ILE A 134 7.94 -13.75 -4.10
N ILE A 135 8.57 -12.76 -3.47
CA ILE A 135 9.82 -12.18 -4.00
C ILE A 135 10.95 -13.20 -3.96
N ASP A 136 11.09 -13.97 -2.88
CA ASP A 136 12.07 -15.05 -2.79
C ASP A 136 11.89 -16.07 -3.93
N ASP A 137 10.64 -16.48 -4.20
CA ASP A 137 10.31 -17.39 -5.29
C ASP A 137 10.60 -16.78 -6.68
N MET A 138 10.41 -15.48 -6.85
CA MET A 138 10.66 -14.78 -8.13
C MET A 138 12.15 -14.53 -8.39
N THR A 139 12.92 -14.30 -7.34
CA THR A 139 14.33 -13.92 -7.45
C THR A 139 15.28 -15.07 -7.16
N ASP A 140 14.75 -16.22 -6.76
CA ASP A 140 15.51 -17.40 -6.30
C ASP A 140 16.52 -17.06 -5.20
N THR A 141 16.14 -16.13 -4.32
CA THR A 141 16.98 -15.67 -3.21
C THR A 141 16.23 -15.76 -1.88
N PRO A 142 16.71 -16.56 -0.91
CA PRO A 142 16.04 -16.67 0.39
C PRO A 142 16.24 -15.43 1.25
N SER A 143 15.16 -14.89 1.82
CA SER A 143 15.21 -13.78 2.77
C SER A 143 15.03 -14.26 4.21
N ASP A 144 15.60 -13.52 5.17
CA ASP A 144 15.44 -13.78 6.61
C ASP A 144 14.11 -13.18 7.11
N LYS A 145 13.10 -14.04 7.23
CA LYS A 145 11.74 -13.66 7.66
C LYS A 145 11.70 -13.15 9.12
N ASP A 146 12.60 -13.60 9.99
CA ASP A 146 12.68 -13.11 11.36
C ASP A 146 13.29 -11.68 11.40
N ARG A 147 14.21 -11.39 10.49
CA ARG A 147 14.80 -10.04 10.33
C ARG A 147 13.77 -9.08 9.76
N GLU A 148 13.03 -9.50 8.76
CA GLU A 148 11.92 -8.73 8.16
C GLU A 148 10.87 -8.36 9.21
N THR A 149 10.40 -9.35 9.98
CA THR A 149 9.43 -9.14 11.07
C THR A 149 9.93 -8.14 12.12
N ARG A 150 11.22 -8.20 12.48
CA ARG A 150 11.81 -7.24 13.44
C ARG A 150 11.95 -5.85 12.84
N GLY A 151 12.41 -5.76 11.60
CA GLY A 151 12.53 -4.50 10.86
C GLY A 151 11.20 -3.77 10.78
N GLN A 152 10.14 -4.46 10.37
CA GLN A 152 8.79 -3.92 10.32
C GLN A 152 8.28 -3.47 11.68
N GLY A 153 8.52 -4.24 12.74
CA GLY A 153 8.15 -3.86 14.10
C GLY A 153 8.81 -2.56 14.53
N ILE A 154 10.12 -2.42 14.30
CA ILE A 154 10.87 -1.20 14.61
C ILE A 154 10.36 -0.02 13.78
N ALA A 155 10.16 -0.21 12.47
CA ALA A 155 9.65 0.84 11.60
C ALA A 155 8.27 1.35 12.04
N ASN A 156 7.37 0.44 12.43
CA ASN A 156 6.03 0.78 12.90
C ASN A 156 5.99 1.41 14.31
N ILE A 157 7.05 1.31 15.09
CA ILE A 157 7.23 2.07 16.33
C ILE A 157 7.76 3.48 16.02
N LEU A 158 8.73 3.59 15.12
CA LEU A 158 9.38 4.85 14.80
C LEU A 158 8.53 5.77 13.92
N SER A 159 7.84 5.23 12.92
CA SER A 159 7.05 6.02 11.97
C SER A 159 6.01 6.93 12.64
N PRO A 160 5.20 6.48 13.60
CA PRO A 160 4.23 7.35 14.28
C PRO A 160 4.86 8.47 15.10
N LEU A 161 6.09 8.30 15.58
CA LEU A 161 6.82 9.35 16.32
C LEU A 161 7.18 10.54 15.41
N PHE A 162 7.13 10.37 14.11
CA PHE A 162 7.35 11.40 13.09
C PHE A 162 6.06 11.74 12.31
N GLY A 163 4.88 11.38 12.86
CA GLY A 163 3.59 11.65 12.24
C GLY A 163 3.21 10.70 11.11
N GLY A 164 3.99 9.63 10.90
CA GLY A 164 3.65 8.60 9.91
C GLY A 164 2.60 7.61 10.41
N MET A 165 2.03 6.87 9.48
CA MET A 165 1.11 5.76 9.77
C MET A 165 1.87 4.44 9.86
N ALA A 166 1.27 3.46 10.53
CA ALA A 166 1.74 2.08 10.47
C ALA A 166 1.61 1.55 9.03
N GLY A 167 2.57 0.76 8.60
CA GLY A 167 2.63 0.23 7.24
C GLY A 167 3.15 -1.20 7.18
N CYS A 168 2.99 -1.82 6.02
CA CYS A 168 3.53 -3.13 5.69
C CYS A 168 3.93 -3.19 4.21
N ALA A 169 4.67 -4.23 3.83
CA ALA A 169 4.97 -4.46 2.43
C ALA A 169 3.73 -5.00 1.71
N MET A 170 3.34 -4.35 0.62
CA MET A 170 2.22 -4.79 -0.22
C MET A 170 2.71 -5.61 -1.41
N ILE A 171 2.08 -6.75 -1.65
CA ILE A 171 2.39 -7.65 -2.78
C ILE A 171 2.34 -6.88 -4.11
N GLY A 172 1.25 -6.15 -4.36
CA GLY A 172 1.05 -5.44 -5.62
C GLY A 172 2.12 -4.38 -5.93
N GLN A 173 2.64 -3.70 -4.91
CA GLN A 173 3.67 -2.66 -5.07
C GLN A 173 5.10 -3.22 -5.13
N SER A 174 5.30 -4.41 -4.57
CA SER A 174 6.64 -5.02 -4.48
C SER A 174 6.98 -5.88 -5.71
N ILE A 175 5.98 -6.28 -6.51
CA ILE A 175 6.14 -7.16 -7.69
C ILE A 175 6.14 -6.36 -9.02
N ILE A 176 5.72 -5.10 -8.98
CA ILE A 176 5.75 -4.18 -10.11
C ILE A 176 7.16 -3.66 -10.30
#